data_d0fd917d4def039cb75e5fc5674f5953
#
_entry.id   d0fd917d4def039cb75e5fc5674f5953
#
_cell.length_a   1.000
_cell.length_b   1.000
_cell.length_c   1.000
_cell.angle_alpha   90.00
_cell.angle_beta   90.00
_cell.angle_gamma   90.00
#
_symmetry.space_group_name_H-M   'P 1'
#
loop_
_entity.id
_entity.type
_entity.pdbx_description
1 polymer ?
#
loop_
_entity_poly.entity_id
_entity_poly.type
_entity_poly.pdbx_seq_one_letter_code
_entity_poly.pdbx_strand_id
1 'polypeptide(L)'
;TSVANEVGENRRREAALGKKPSSKDLAEKKKKIDAQLQGSKSCIHGTGVVLEPGELEDCEMYLEWWRMGAAGKVVPMTLNFNRRSESFYNYQSMQWFARPKNTGSNVVIGPYVDLYGADTYILTFSLPIHVDGRFVGIAGADIALHKFERILLSSLIKMENEALIVSEEGRVIAANTANWTVGDMAHHAMNRQETGCRVIELGEAAAHWSLVQRPCKRKHRGAA
;
A
#
# COMPACT_ATOMS: atom_id res chain seq x y z
N THR A 1 8.57 9.28 -2.64
CA THR A 1 9.76 9.54 -3.49
C THR A 1 10.85 10.29 -2.75
N SER A 2 10.52 11.38 -2.04
CA SER A 2 11.51 12.20 -1.30
C SER A 2 12.25 11.39 -0.21
N VAL A 3 11.51 10.65 0.62
CA VAL A 3 12.11 9.83 1.70
C VAL A 3 12.98 8.71 1.15
N ALA A 4 12.53 8.01 0.10
CA ALA A 4 13.32 6.95 -0.55
C ALA A 4 14.65 7.47 -1.11
N ASN A 5 14.62 8.63 -1.78
CA ASN A 5 15.82 9.24 -2.34
C ASN A 5 16.82 9.60 -1.24
N GLU A 6 16.36 10.18 -0.15
CA GLU A 6 17.23 10.56 0.98
C GLU A 6 17.85 9.36 1.69
N VAL A 7 17.08 8.27 1.86
CA VAL A 7 17.65 7.02 2.40
C VAL A 7 18.77 6.54 1.47
N GLY A 8 18.52 6.53 0.17
CA GLY A 8 19.52 6.15 -0.83
C GLY A 8 20.76 7.05 -0.80
N GLU A 9 20.59 8.37 -0.70
CA GLU A 9 21.68 9.34 -0.65
C GLU A 9 22.52 9.20 0.62
N ASN A 10 21.89 9.09 1.81
CA ASN A 10 22.60 8.86 3.05
C ASN A 10 23.41 7.55 2.99
N ARG A 11 22.79 6.49 2.45
CA ARG A 11 23.48 5.20 2.31
C ARG A 11 24.70 5.27 1.39
N ARG A 12 24.61 6.01 0.26
CA ARG A 12 25.76 6.23 -0.64
C ARG A 12 26.85 7.00 0.04
N ARG A 13 26.50 8.06 0.78
CA ARG A 13 27.45 8.90 1.52
C ARG A 13 28.24 8.10 2.55
N GLU A 14 27.55 7.28 3.38
CA GLU A 14 28.21 6.44 4.39
C GLU A 14 29.01 5.29 3.74
N ALA A 15 28.52 4.72 2.66
CA ALA A 15 29.24 3.70 1.91
C ALA A 15 30.55 4.24 1.33
N ALA A 16 30.57 5.49 0.86
CA ALA A 16 31.79 6.15 0.39
C ALA A 16 32.84 6.35 1.51
N LEU A 17 32.38 6.37 2.77
CA LEU A 17 33.24 6.43 3.97
C LEU A 17 33.60 5.03 4.53
N GLY A 18 33.17 3.96 3.86
CA GLY A 18 33.37 2.58 4.31
C GLY A 18 32.55 2.19 5.56
N LYS A 19 31.51 2.97 5.88
CA LYS A 19 30.64 2.77 7.06
C LYS A 19 29.22 2.40 6.67
N LYS A 20 28.53 1.73 7.58
CA LYS A 20 27.08 1.59 7.53
C LYS A 20 26.44 2.76 8.29
N PRO A 21 25.29 3.28 7.83
CA PRO A 21 24.54 4.26 8.61
C PRO A 21 24.01 3.63 9.91
N SER A 22 23.78 4.46 10.92
CA SER A 22 23.08 4.09 12.13
C SER A 22 21.58 4.43 12.04
N SER A 23 20.77 3.88 12.95
CA SER A 23 19.36 4.23 13.07
C SER A 23 19.16 5.72 13.37
N LYS A 24 20.09 6.36 14.04
CA LYS A 24 20.05 7.80 14.37
C LYS A 24 20.16 8.69 13.11
N ASP A 25 20.96 8.26 12.13
CA ASP A 25 21.12 9.00 10.85
C ASP A 25 19.82 9.02 10.04
N LEU A 26 18.91 8.08 10.33
CA LEU A 26 17.60 8.00 9.72
C LEU A 26 16.51 8.78 10.49
N ALA A 27 16.72 9.02 11.79
CA ALA A 27 15.73 9.67 12.66
C ALA A 27 15.39 11.13 12.25
N GLU A 28 16.29 11.83 11.55
CA GLU A 28 16.03 13.18 11.03
C GLU A 28 14.86 13.22 10.03
N LYS A 29 14.50 12.08 9.45
CA LYS A 29 13.39 11.96 8.48
C LYS A 29 12.02 12.08 9.11
N LYS A 30 11.91 11.92 10.42
CA LYS A 30 10.65 12.06 11.17
C LYS A 30 9.92 13.35 10.84
N LYS A 31 10.64 14.48 10.76
CA LYS A 31 10.03 15.78 10.45
C LYS A 31 9.33 15.81 9.10
N LYS A 32 9.88 15.12 8.10
CA LYS A 32 9.27 15.01 6.76
C LYS A 32 8.07 14.06 6.74
N ILE A 33 8.18 12.94 7.46
CA ILE A 33 7.08 12.00 7.65
C ILE A 33 5.91 12.71 8.35
N ASP A 34 6.18 13.46 9.42
CA ASP A 34 5.16 14.25 10.12
C ASP A 34 4.49 15.26 9.18
N ALA A 35 5.27 16.00 8.39
CA ALA A 35 4.74 16.94 7.41
C ALA A 35 3.88 16.26 6.33
N GLN A 36 4.27 15.08 5.87
CA GLN A 36 3.49 14.31 4.91
C GLN A 36 2.17 13.81 5.50
N LEU A 37 2.17 13.31 6.73
CA LEU A 37 0.98 12.81 7.40
C LEU A 37 0.03 13.94 7.80
N GLN A 38 0.55 15.08 8.24
CA GLN A 38 -0.26 16.23 8.69
C GLN A 38 -0.67 17.14 7.53
N GLY A 39 0.20 17.31 6.52
CA GLY A 39 -0.01 18.24 5.40
C GLY A 39 -1.00 17.76 4.37
N SER A 40 -1.30 16.49 4.39
CA SER A 40 -2.28 15.93 3.48
C SER A 40 -3.63 15.88 4.19
N LYS A 41 -4.66 16.54 3.68
CA LYS A 41 -6.06 16.12 3.88
C LYS A 41 -6.18 14.66 3.43
N SER A 42 -5.18 13.88 3.77
CA SER A 42 -4.55 12.81 3.02
C SER A 42 -5.27 11.52 3.28
N CYS A 43 -5.37 10.80 2.22
CA CYS A 43 -5.71 9.39 2.27
C CYS A 43 -4.64 8.56 3.01
N ILE A 44 -3.44 9.11 3.24
CA ILE A 44 -2.34 8.39 3.90
C ILE A 44 -2.71 8.15 5.35
N HIS A 45 -2.71 6.87 5.72
CA HIS A 45 -2.94 6.42 7.09
C HIS A 45 -1.64 6.23 7.85
N GLY A 46 -0.61 5.73 7.17
CA GLY A 46 0.74 5.53 7.69
C GLY A 46 1.79 5.66 6.60
N THR A 47 3.03 5.93 6.99
CA THR A 47 4.17 5.94 6.06
C THR A 47 5.47 5.72 6.80
N GLY A 48 6.46 5.19 6.11
CA GLY A 48 7.76 4.91 6.72
C GLY A 48 8.77 4.30 5.78
N VAL A 49 9.83 3.78 6.40
CA VAL A 49 10.95 3.11 5.74
C VAL A 49 11.21 1.78 6.42
N VAL A 50 11.47 0.75 5.63
CA VAL A 50 11.85 -0.57 6.10
C VAL A 50 13.11 -0.99 5.36
N LEU A 51 14.14 -1.34 6.08
CA LEU A 51 15.42 -1.72 5.49
C LEU A 51 15.60 -3.23 5.44
N GLU A 52 16.40 -3.68 4.48
CA GLU A 52 16.91 -5.04 4.46
C GLU A 52 17.72 -5.30 5.73
N PRO A 53 17.59 -6.47 6.37
CA PRO A 53 18.37 -6.79 7.55
C PRO A 53 19.88 -6.62 7.33
N GLY A 54 20.55 -6.07 8.33
CA GLY A 54 21.98 -5.82 8.31
C GLY A 54 22.41 -4.56 7.54
N GLU A 55 21.48 -3.71 7.09
CA GLU A 55 21.81 -2.44 6.44
C GLU A 55 22.29 -1.35 7.40
N LEU A 56 22.00 -1.47 8.69
CA LEU A 56 22.45 -0.55 9.73
C LEU A 56 23.56 -1.19 10.59
N GLU A 57 24.41 -0.36 11.21
CA GLU A 57 25.48 -0.82 12.09
C GLU A 57 25.00 -1.20 13.50
N ASP A 58 23.93 -0.55 13.96
CA ASP A 58 23.43 -0.60 15.33
C ASP A 58 22.21 -1.52 15.52
N CYS A 59 21.61 -2.01 14.44
CA CYS A 59 20.52 -2.98 14.53
C CYS A 59 20.42 -3.86 13.28
N GLU A 60 20.05 -5.13 13.49
CA GLU A 60 19.89 -6.10 12.39
C GLU A 60 18.64 -5.82 11.56
N MET A 61 17.51 -5.56 12.21
CA MET A 61 16.23 -5.31 11.56
C MET A 61 15.77 -3.89 11.85
N TYR A 62 15.33 -3.19 10.81
CA TYR A 62 14.88 -1.81 10.93
C TYR A 62 13.59 -1.58 10.17
N LEU A 63 12.57 -1.11 10.92
CA LEU A 63 11.31 -0.61 10.40
C LEU A 63 10.95 0.64 11.20
N GLU A 64 10.92 1.76 10.54
CA GLU A 64 10.41 3.01 11.07
C GLU A 64 9.11 3.34 10.34
N TRP A 65 7.99 3.24 11.05
CA TRP A 65 6.66 3.49 10.51
C TRP A 65 5.88 4.38 11.44
N TRP A 66 5.29 5.39 10.86
CA TRP A 66 4.49 6.38 11.56
C TRP A 66 3.09 6.37 11.01
N ARG A 67 2.09 6.44 11.87
CA ARG A 67 0.69 6.46 11.48
C ARG A 67 -0.07 7.58 12.15
N MET A 68 -1.21 7.95 11.56
CA MET A 68 -2.15 8.87 12.18
C MET A 68 -2.90 8.13 13.29
N GLY A 69 -2.65 8.51 14.52
CA GLY A 69 -3.35 8.00 15.69
C GLY A 69 -4.62 8.77 16.02
N ALA A 70 -5.24 8.44 17.16
CA ALA A 70 -6.37 9.15 17.68
C ALA A 70 -6.06 10.65 17.88
N ALA A 71 -7.07 11.49 17.75
CA ALA A 71 -6.95 12.95 17.85
C ALA A 71 -5.97 13.62 16.86
N GLY A 72 -5.68 12.97 15.73
CA GLY A 72 -4.81 13.54 14.69
C GLY A 72 -3.33 13.66 15.07
N LYS A 73 -2.87 12.92 16.06
CA LYS A 73 -1.45 12.86 16.42
C LYS A 73 -0.74 11.78 15.62
N VAL A 74 0.46 12.10 15.14
CA VAL A 74 1.34 11.12 14.51
C VAL A 74 2.01 10.29 15.59
N VAL A 75 1.86 8.97 15.51
CA VAL A 75 2.41 8.01 16.48
C VAL A 75 3.28 6.96 15.78
N PRO A 76 4.38 6.52 16.38
CA PRO A 76 5.19 5.45 15.83
C PRO A 76 4.47 4.11 15.96
N MET A 77 4.73 3.21 15.01
CA MET A 77 4.38 1.80 15.14
C MET A 77 5.50 1.10 15.90
N THR A 78 5.14 0.37 16.95
CA THR A 78 6.09 -0.42 17.75
C THR A 78 5.90 -1.89 17.44
N LEU A 79 6.94 -2.54 16.90
CA LEU A 79 6.93 -3.93 16.49
C LEU A 79 8.06 -4.70 17.18
N ASN A 80 7.87 -6.00 17.35
CA ASN A 80 8.85 -6.85 18.01
C ASN A 80 9.72 -7.58 16.97
N PHE A 81 11.02 -7.26 16.94
CA PHE A 81 12.00 -7.89 16.05
C PHE A 81 12.84 -8.99 16.72
N ASN A 82 12.50 -9.39 17.94
CA ASN A 82 13.17 -10.52 18.59
C ASN A 82 12.72 -11.84 17.95
N ARG A 83 13.59 -12.47 17.17
CA ARG A 83 13.31 -13.74 16.45
C ARG A 83 12.94 -14.92 17.35
N ARG A 84 13.24 -14.83 18.67
CA ARG A 84 12.89 -15.85 19.65
C ARG A 84 11.51 -15.63 20.29
N SER A 85 10.87 -14.52 19.99
CA SER A 85 9.56 -14.19 20.56
C SER A 85 8.43 -14.75 19.69
N GLU A 86 7.37 -15.22 20.32
CA GLU A 86 6.13 -15.62 19.62
C GLU A 86 5.48 -14.47 18.86
N SER A 87 5.69 -13.24 19.34
CA SER A 87 5.22 -12.01 18.68
C SER A 87 6.23 -11.41 17.68
N PHE A 88 7.19 -12.22 17.21
CA PHE A 88 8.17 -11.77 16.22
C PHE A 88 7.48 -11.28 14.94
N TYR A 89 7.76 -10.04 14.57
CA TYR A 89 7.24 -9.47 13.33
C TYR A 89 8.24 -9.64 12.19
N ASN A 90 7.96 -10.64 11.34
CA ASN A 90 8.79 -10.93 10.17
C ASN A 90 8.31 -10.14 8.94
N TYR A 91 8.75 -8.90 8.80
CA TYR A 91 8.40 -8.09 7.63
C TYR A 91 8.99 -8.61 6.31
N GLN A 92 10.08 -9.38 6.36
CA GLN A 92 10.71 -9.92 5.14
C GLN A 92 9.78 -10.87 4.37
N SER A 93 8.87 -11.55 5.07
CA SER A 93 7.89 -12.45 4.46
C SER A 93 6.64 -11.74 3.96
N MET A 94 6.46 -10.47 4.32
CA MET A 94 5.29 -9.69 3.91
C MET A 94 5.38 -9.32 2.44
N GLN A 95 4.29 -9.45 1.70
CA GLN A 95 4.26 -9.19 0.26
C GLN A 95 4.69 -7.76 -0.10
N TRP A 96 4.30 -6.77 0.73
CA TRP A 96 4.66 -5.37 0.53
C TRP A 96 6.16 -5.09 0.66
N PHE A 97 6.96 -6.02 1.24
CA PHE A 97 8.42 -5.98 1.29
C PHE A 97 9.05 -6.93 0.25
N ALA A 98 8.57 -8.17 0.18
CA ALA A 98 9.15 -9.21 -0.65
C ALA A 98 8.94 -8.94 -2.17
N ARG A 99 7.76 -8.47 -2.59
CA ARG A 99 7.50 -8.21 -4.03
C ARG A 99 8.41 -7.11 -4.59
N PRO A 100 8.51 -5.90 -4.01
CA PRO A 100 9.41 -4.87 -4.55
C PRO A 100 10.87 -5.29 -4.50
N LYS A 101 11.30 -6.08 -3.49
CA LYS A 101 12.64 -6.66 -3.45
C LYS A 101 12.89 -7.57 -4.63
N ASN A 102 11.96 -8.45 -4.97
CA ASN A 102 12.12 -9.46 -6.01
C ASN A 102 11.95 -8.89 -7.43
N THR A 103 11.09 -7.90 -7.60
CA THR A 103 10.76 -7.33 -8.91
C THR A 103 11.57 -6.08 -9.25
N GLY A 104 12.12 -5.40 -8.24
CA GLY A 104 12.75 -4.08 -8.40
C GLY A 104 11.78 -2.95 -8.75
N SER A 105 10.47 -3.22 -8.75
CA SER A 105 9.41 -2.30 -9.16
C SER A 105 8.55 -1.85 -8.01
N ASN A 106 7.87 -0.72 -8.18
CA ASN A 106 6.85 -0.26 -7.26
C ASN A 106 5.68 -1.25 -7.23
N VAL A 107 5.13 -1.48 -6.05
CA VAL A 107 3.97 -2.37 -5.90
C VAL A 107 2.90 -1.73 -5.04
N VAL A 108 1.65 -2.15 -5.26
CA VAL A 108 0.53 -1.89 -4.36
C VAL A 108 -0.02 -3.23 -3.91
N ILE A 109 -0.04 -3.45 -2.61
CA ILE A 109 -0.53 -4.68 -2.00
C ILE A 109 -1.83 -4.42 -1.27
N GLY A 110 -2.77 -5.31 -1.42
CA GLY A 110 -4.07 -5.26 -0.76
C GLY A 110 -5.25 -5.15 -1.74
N PRO A 111 -6.45 -4.89 -1.21
CA PRO A 111 -6.73 -4.49 0.18
C PRO A 111 -6.59 -5.65 1.18
N TYR A 112 -6.03 -5.38 2.34
CA TYR A 112 -5.94 -6.31 3.47
C TYR A 112 -6.19 -5.59 4.81
N VAL A 113 -6.51 -6.36 5.85
CA VAL A 113 -6.69 -5.79 7.20
C VAL A 113 -5.33 -5.64 7.87
N ASP A 114 -4.99 -4.41 8.25
CA ASP A 114 -3.79 -4.12 9.03
C ASP A 114 -4.04 -4.40 10.53
N LEU A 115 -3.76 -5.62 10.95
CA LEU A 115 -3.94 -6.07 12.33
C LEU A 115 -2.92 -5.47 13.32
N TYR A 116 -1.81 -4.94 12.83
CA TYR A 116 -0.75 -4.37 13.66
C TYR A 116 -0.84 -2.85 13.82
N GLY A 117 -1.61 -2.18 12.99
CA GLY A 117 -1.68 -0.73 12.97
C GLY A 117 -3.07 -0.16 13.17
N ALA A 118 -3.94 -0.33 12.22
CA ALA A 118 -5.17 0.46 12.12
C ALA A 118 -6.46 -0.32 12.34
N ASP A 119 -6.39 -1.64 12.41
CA ASP A 119 -7.57 -2.52 12.47
C ASP A 119 -8.60 -2.20 11.36
N THR A 120 -8.08 -1.79 10.20
CA THR A 120 -8.88 -1.38 9.04
C THR A 120 -8.30 -1.92 7.75
N TYR A 121 -9.10 -1.91 6.68
CA TYR A 121 -8.61 -2.23 5.35
C TYR A 121 -7.70 -1.13 4.82
N ILE A 122 -6.51 -1.53 4.38
CA ILE A 122 -5.51 -0.66 3.78
C ILE A 122 -5.03 -1.19 2.42
N LEU A 123 -4.45 -0.26 1.67
CA LEU A 123 -3.58 -0.54 0.53
C LEU A 123 -2.18 -0.06 0.90
N THR A 124 -1.19 -0.94 0.81
CA THR A 124 0.22 -0.56 1.04
C THR A 124 0.91 -0.32 -0.28
N PHE A 125 1.35 0.90 -0.48
CA PHE A 125 2.18 1.33 -1.60
C PHE A 125 3.64 1.19 -1.19
N SER A 126 4.41 0.40 -1.90
CA SER A 126 5.82 0.16 -1.62
C SER A 126 6.70 0.54 -2.80
N LEU A 127 7.72 1.34 -2.51
CA LEU A 127 8.71 1.83 -3.44
C LEU A 127 10.07 1.24 -3.04
N PRO A 128 10.72 0.40 -3.88
CA PRO A 128 12.03 -0.16 -3.56
C PRO A 128 13.10 0.93 -3.53
N ILE A 129 14.02 0.81 -2.60
CA ILE A 129 15.18 1.67 -2.47
C ILE A 129 16.40 0.87 -2.92
N HIS A 130 17.11 1.39 -3.91
CA HIS A 130 18.35 0.79 -4.40
C HIS A 130 19.52 1.75 -4.20
N VAL A 131 20.65 1.20 -3.82
CA VAL A 131 21.94 1.88 -3.76
C VAL A 131 22.92 1.07 -4.58
N ASP A 132 23.50 1.69 -5.61
CA ASP A 132 24.43 1.08 -6.55
C ASP A 132 23.90 -0.24 -7.15
N GLY A 133 22.60 -0.23 -7.51
CA GLY A 133 21.91 -1.38 -8.08
C GLY A 133 21.47 -2.45 -7.08
N ARG A 134 21.86 -2.35 -5.81
CA ARG A 134 21.51 -3.31 -4.76
C ARG A 134 20.28 -2.83 -3.97
N PHE A 135 19.32 -3.71 -3.79
CA PHE A 135 18.17 -3.44 -2.91
C PHE A 135 18.62 -3.26 -1.46
N VAL A 136 18.20 -2.17 -0.84
CA VAL A 136 18.51 -1.84 0.56
C VAL A 136 17.26 -1.69 1.43
N GLY A 137 16.09 -1.73 0.84
CA GLY A 137 14.83 -1.61 1.58
C GLY A 137 13.71 -1.01 0.75
N ILE A 138 12.67 -0.55 1.43
CA ILE A 138 11.54 0.13 0.83
C ILE A 138 11.22 1.44 1.57
N ALA A 139 10.64 2.38 0.84
CA ALA A 139 9.79 3.42 1.41
C ALA A 139 8.34 3.08 1.09
N GLY A 140 7.43 3.24 2.05
CA GLY A 140 6.05 2.85 1.84
C GLY A 140 5.04 3.80 2.46
N ALA A 141 3.78 3.65 2.03
CA ALA A 141 2.65 4.36 2.58
C ALA A 141 1.41 3.46 2.59
N ASP A 142 0.70 3.48 3.71
CA ASP A 142 -0.60 2.86 3.88
C ASP A 142 -1.70 3.87 3.59
N ILE A 143 -2.63 3.46 2.77
CA ILE A 143 -3.81 4.24 2.43
C ILE A 143 -5.04 3.54 2.97
N ALA A 144 -5.81 4.21 3.83
CA ALA A 144 -7.08 3.68 4.31
C ALA A 144 -8.05 3.50 3.13
N LEU A 145 -8.50 2.27 2.91
CA LEU A 145 -9.27 1.89 1.73
C LEU A 145 -10.55 2.73 1.59
N HIS A 146 -11.28 2.97 2.68
CA HIS A 146 -12.51 3.78 2.66
C HIS A 146 -12.31 5.23 2.18
N LYS A 147 -11.10 5.78 2.37
CA LYS A 147 -10.76 7.12 1.85
C LYS A 147 -10.43 7.06 0.36
N PHE A 148 -9.74 6.03 -0.06
CA PHE A 148 -9.37 5.82 -1.45
C PHE A 148 -10.59 5.47 -2.31
N GLU A 149 -11.50 4.65 -1.80
CA GLU A 149 -12.79 4.33 -2.41
C GLU A 149 -13.55 5.58 -2.79
N ARG A 150 -13.63 6.58 -1.90
CA ARG A 150 -14.33 7.84 -2.18
C ARG A 150 -13.77 8.59 -3.40
N ILE A 151 -12.46 8.50 -3.61
CA ILE A 151 -11.83 9.11 -4.79
C ILE A 151 -12.28 8.37 -6.06
N LEU A 152 -12.24 7.04 -6.04
CA LEU A 152 -12.65 6.21 -7.17
C LEU A 152 -14.14 6.36 -7.47
N LEU A 153 -14.98 6.38 -6.44
CA LEU A 153 -16.42 6.55 -6.56
C LEU A 153 -16.79 7.82 -7.33
N SER A 154 -16.05 8.91 -7.16
CA SER A 154 -16.31 10.16 -7.89
C SER A 154 -16.28 9.99 -9.42
N SER A 155 -15.58 8.99 -9.90
CA SER A 155 -15.49 8.62 -11.32
C SER A 155 -16.47 7.49 -11.68
N LEU A 156 -16.56 6.46 -10.83
CA LEU A 156 -17.38 5.28 -11.09
C LEU A 156 -18.88 5.61 -11.15
N ILE A 157 -19.36 6.53 -10.32
CA ILE A 157 -20.78 6.92 -10.29
C ILE A 157 -21.25 7.61 -11.59
N LYS A 158 -20.31 8.08 -12.42
CA LYS A 158 -20.63 8.67 -13.74
C LYS A 158 -20.84 7.62 -14.82
N MET A 159 -20.55 6.35 -14.51
CA MET A 159 -20.74 5.25 -15.46
C MET A 159 -22.19 4.75 -15.41
N GLU A 160 -22.79 4.54 -16.57
CA GLU A 160 -24.18 4.07 -16.71
C GLU A 160 -24.34 2.60 -16.32
N ASN A 161 -23.28 1.82 -16.52
CA ASN A 161 -23.24 0.40 -16.19
C ASN A 161 -22.72 0.19 -14.76
N GLU A 162 -22.98 -1.02 -14.22
CA GLU A 162 -22.31 -1.47 -13.01
C GLU A 162 -20.80 -1.48 -13.27
N ALA A 163 -20.04 -0.82 -12.42
CA ALA A 163 -18.61 -0.66 -12.57
C ALA A 163 -17.89 -0.95 -11.23
N LEU A 164 -16.87 -1.79 -11.30
CA LEU A 164 -16.04 -2.18 -10.15
C LEU A 164 -14.57 -1.95 -10.49
N ILE A 165 -13.81 -1.51 -9.51
CA ILE A 165 -12.35 -1.65 -9.52
C ILE A 165 -12.01 -2.86 -8.68
N VAL A 166 -11.23 -3.76 -9.26
CA VAL A 166 -10.86 -5.05 -8.65
C VAL A 166 -9.34 -5.18 -8.64
N SER A 167 -8.77 -5.62 -7.52
CA SER A 167 -7.33 -5.88 -7.41
C SER A 167 -6.88 -7.06 -8.28
N GLU A 168 -5.57 -7.22 -8.45
CA GLU A 168 -4.97 -8.40 -9.12
C GLU A 168 -5.49 -9.72 -8.53
N GLU A 169 -5.72 -9.74 -7.21
CA GLU A 169 -6.20 -10.91 -6.48
C GLU A 169 -7.74 -11.11 -6.57
N GLY A 170 -8.45 -10.25 -7.29
CA GLY A 170 -9.90 -10.34 -7.45
C GLY A 170 -10.72 -9.68 -6.34
N ARG A 171 -10.13 -8.86 -5.46
CA ARG A 171 -10.86 -8.14 -4.40
C ARG A 171 -11.42 -6.82 -4.91
N VAL A 172 -12.64 -6.52 -4.52
CA VAL A 172 -13.29 -5.23 -4.80
C VAL A 172 -12.61 -4.11 -4.02
N ILE A 173 -12.17 -3.10 -4.74
CA ILE A 173 -11.56 -1.87 -4.20
C ILE A 173 -12.60 -0.75 -4.14
N ALA A 174 -13.44 -0.66 -5.15
CA ALA A 174 -14.55 0.28 -5.23
C ALA A 174 -15.62 -0.24 -6.20
N ALA A 175 -16.88 0.12 -5.97
CA ALA A 175 -17.98 -0.21 -6.86
C ALA A 175 -19.04 0.91 -6.86
N ASN A 176 -19.70 1.14 -7.99
CA ASN A 176 -20.79 2.13 -8.10
C ASN A 176 -22.17 1.57 -7.77
N THR A 177 -22.25 0.34 -7.27
CA THR A 177 -23.51 -0.30 -6.90
C THR A 177 -23.41 -0.91 -5.50
N ALA A 178 -24.54 -1.10 -4.84
CA ALA A 178 -24.64 -1.75 -3.54
C ALA A 178 -24.53 -3.30 -3.60
N ASN A 179 -24.36 -3.86 -4.80
CA ASN A 179 -24.22 -5.32 -4.97
C ASN A 179 -22.85 -5.82 -4.50
N TRP A 180 -21.91 -4.92 -4.32
CA TRP A 180 -20.52 -5.22 -3.98
C TRP A 180 -20.08 -4.38 -2.79
N THR A 181 -19.48 -5.06 -1.84
CA THR A 181 -18.81 -4.42 -0.70
C THR A 181 -17.30 -4.43 -0.93
N VAL A 182 -16.64 -3.36 -0.52
CA VAL A 182 -15.18 -3.29 -0.53
C VAL A 182 -14.58 -4.46 0.24
N GLY A 183 -13.63 -5.16 -0.39
CA GLY A 183 -13.02 -6.38 0.14
C GLY A 183 -13.66 -7.68 -0.33
N ASP A 184 -14.85 -7.65 -0.94
CA ASP A 184 -15.47 -8.85 -1.52
C ASP A 184 -14.59 -9.47 -2.60
N MET A 185 -14.70 -10.80 -2.76
CA MET A 185 -14.05 -11.52 -3.86
C MET A 185 -14.95 -11.52 -5.09
N ALA A 186 -14.51 -10.86 -6.15
CA ALA A 186 -15.31 -10.63 -7.35
C ALA A 186 -14.86 -11.47 -8.57
N HIS A 187 -14.26 -12.64 -8.36
CA HIS A 187 -13.79 -13.49 -9.48
C HIS A 187 -14.91 -13.81 -10.50
N HIS A 188 -16.13 -14.06 -10.01
CA HIS A 188 -17.27 -14.32 -10.89
C HIS A 188 -17.72 -13.10 -11.69
N ALA A 189 -17.50 -11.87 -11.17
CA ALA A 189 -17.80 -10.65 -11.89
C ALA A 189 -16.82 -10.40 -13.05
N MET A 190 -15.65 -11.01 -12.99
CA MET A 190 -14.61 -10.91 -14.02
C MET A 190 -14.79 -11.90 -15.17
N ASN A 191 -15.91 -12.67 -15.18
CA ASN A 191 -16.18 -13.63 -16.23
C ASN A 191 -16.48 -12.91 -17.55
N ARG A 192 -15.50 -12.92 -18.45
CA ARG A 192 -15.59 -12.30 -19.79
C ARG A 192 -16.62 -12.99 -20.72
N GLN A 193 -17.09 -14.17 -20.37
CA GLN A 193 -18.10 -14.89 -21.15
C GLN A 193 -19.53 -14.40 -20.91
N GLU A 194 -19.76 -13.62 -19.83
CA GLU A 194 -21.05 -13.01 -19.57
C GLU A 194 -21.33 -11.90 -20.60
N THR A 195 -22.46 -11.98 -21.29
CA THR A 195 -22.84 -11.02 -22.35
C THR A 195 -22.82 -9.58 -21.82
N GLY A 196 -22.03 -8.74 -22.45
CA GLY A 196 -21.88 -7.32 -22.08
C GLY A 196 -20.93 -7.04 -20.93
N CYS A 197 -20.25 -8.07 -20.39
CA CYS A 197 -19.17 -7.88 -19.42
C CYS A 197 -17.90 -7.41 -20.15
N ARG A 198 -17.27 -6.34 -19.63
CA ARG A 198 -15.99 -5.82 -20.12
C ARG A 198 -15.01 -5.77 -18.94
N VAL A 199 -13.84 -6.37 -19.12
CA VAL A 199 -12.73 -6.31 -18.15
C VAL A 199 -11.58 -5.57 -18.81
N ILE A 200 -11.21 -4.44 -18.26
CA ILE A 200 -10.15 -3.55 -18.74
C ILE A 200 -9.05 -3.54 -17.71
N GLU A 201 -7.89 -4.04 -18.06
CA GLU A 201 -6.69 -3.98 -17.22
C GLU A 201 -6.16 -2.56 -17.18
N LEU A 202 -5.91 -2.03 -15.99
CA LEU A 202 -5.45 -0.66 -15.78
C LEU A 202 -3.92 -0.54 -15.83
N GLY A 203 -3.23 -1.66 -15.97
CA GLY A 203 -1.79 -1.74 -16.15
C GLY A 203 -0.97 -1.47 -14.88
N GLU A 204 0.35 -1.39 -15.05
CA GLU A 204 1.31 -1.25 -13.94
C GLU A 204 1.08 -0.01 -13.07
N ALA A 205 0.71 1.11 -13.69
CA ALA A 205 0.47 2.36 -12.97
C ALA A 205 -0.66 2.25 -11.94
N ALA A 206 -1.59 1.31 -12.16
CA ALA A 206 -2.70 1.00 -11.27
C ALA A 206 -2.55 -0.41 -10.63
N ALA A 207 -1.33 -0.86 -10.39
CA ALA A 207 -1.00 -2.11 -9.71
C ALA A 207 -1.71 -3.34 -10.30
N HIS A 208 -1.84 -3.40 -11.63
CA HIS A 208 -2.53 -4.48 -12.35
C HIS A 208 -4.01 -4.66 -11.95
N TRP A 209 -4.65 -3.59 -11.47
CA TRP A 209 -6.07 -3.61 -11.18
C TRP A 209 -6.89 -3.67 -12.48
N SER A 210 -8.11 -4.13 -12.34
CA SER A 210 -9.05 -4.20 -13.45
C SER A 210 -10.27 -3.34 -13.19
N LEU A 211 -10.71 -2.61 -14.22
CA LEU A 211 -12.04 -2.04 -14.26
C LEU A 211 -12.98 -3.07 -14.91
N VAL A 212 -13.94 -3.55 -14.14
CA VAL A 212 -15.00 -4.45 -14.61
C VAL A 212 -16.26 -3.65 -14.82
N GLN A 213 -16.80 -3.72 -16.03
CA GLN A 213 -18.08 -3.13 -16.38
C GLN A 213 -19.08 -4.23 -16.73
N ARG A 214 -20.28 -4.17 -16.17
CA ARG A 214 -21.35 -5.13 -16.40
C ARG A 214 -22.64 -4.40 -16.71
N PRO A 215 -23.52 -4.94 -17.58
CA PRO A 215 -24.83 -4.36 -17.84
C PRO A 215 -25.60 -4.21 -16.52
N CYS A 216 -26.17 -3.05 -16.29
CA CYS A 216 -27.08 -2.87 -15.17
C CYS A 216 -28.31 -3.77 -15.40
N LYS A 217 -28.52 -4.76 -14.51
CA LYS A 217 -29.76 -5.57 -14.56
C LYS A 217 -30.92 -4.62 -14.28
N ARG A 218 -31.56 -4.11 -15.34
CA ARG A 218 -32.82 -3.37 -15.18
C ARG A 218 -33.78 -4.31 -14.41
N LYS A 219 -34.14 -3.94 -13.19
CA LYS A 219 -35.29 -4.55 -12.54
C LYS A 219 -36.45 -4.33 -13.52
N HIS A 220 -36.96 -5.41 -14.14
CA HIS A 220 -38.23 -5.36 -14.79
C HIS A 220 -39.23 -4.83 -13.76
N ARG A 221 -39.59 -3.55 -13.85
CA ARG A 221 -40.81 -3.08 -13.23
C ARG A 221 -41.89 -3.87 -13.93
N GLY A 222 -42.41 -4.88 -13.25
CA GLY A 222 -43.59 -5.61 -13.72
C GLY A 222 -44.67 -4.60 -14.05
N ALA A 223 -45.14 -4.65 -15.28
CA ALA A 223 -46.40 -4.02 -15.65
C ALA A 223 -47.47 -4.64 -14.79
N ALA A 224 -48.04 -3.87 -13.91
CA ALA A 224 -49.31 -4.20 -13.26
C ALA A 224 -50.43 -3.65 -14.16
#